data_edd6cdfbf508d3a0585d8f6400d926b5
#
_entry.id   edd6cdfbf508d3a0585d8f6400d926b5
#
_cell.length_a   1.000
_cell.length_b   1.000
_cell.length_c   1.000
_cell.angle_alpha   90.00
_cell.angle_beta   90.00
_cell.angle_gamma   90.00
#
_symmetry.space_group_name_H-M   'P 1'
#
loop_
_entity.id
_entity.type
_entity.pdbx_description
1 polymer ?
#
loop_
_entity_poly.entity_id
_entity_poly.type
_entity_poly.pdbx_seq_one_letter_code
_entity_poly.pdbx_strand_id
1 'polypeptide(L)'
;MGPHTEQIPRQDLPDEGIAVPSEVQPSEAGRQPVTQGNPMATRAARKSKATVDHSATINFALDAAVEVVNDAQLDELDWLVVLKSKLQSCDTPFRDGDLTRYLRQAKLNRDGRKDFVSGSQGLKRRTDEWLWHGVIMREATNIVFALPKVGKTRLMLAMLSDFLKGRGEFAGVKLNPGREGLLILGPDQSEASWASYLDAVGLLNASGALEKGVVALTTSETAFCLDEYWFSRIEEKLRAYGPLVVLLDSYAASIRALGLDENKTESATPLMKLHNLVHQYKSTLIVIHHGNKGGGDGSAARASRGSSAITAAADNLVEMRRFRSDDEEGVKKYELHVEGRAEADSTPLLGFSKHSNEWISCGSVREHREEQMKDERYDALTKAQLVVLDALVRATVDEKKGLSVAELADQIHGEASKPQKVYVSKTVKRLIDLDLAYPNPGSRKAPRHNQNFYQATGWAVAKHQIAL
;
A
#
# COMPACT_ATOMS: atom_id res chain seq x y z
N MET A 1 -19.73 -47.90 4.01
CA MET A 1 -19.60 -47.39 2.65
C MET A 1 -18.65 -46.20 2.73
N GLY A 2 -17.38 -46.45 2.45
CA GLY A 2 -16.32 -45.43 2.48
C GLY A 2 -16.07 -44.87 1.08
N PRO A 3 -15.55 -43.64 0.98
CA PRO A 3 -15.31 -43.02 -0.33
C PRO A 3 -14.02 -43.55 -0.95
N HIS A 4 -14.12 -43.86 -2.23
CA HIS A 4 -13.03 -44.25 -3.14
C HIS A 4 -12.05 -43.07 -3.33
N THR A 5 -10.79 -43.30 -3.05
CA THR A 5 -9.67 -42.46 -3.44
C THR A 5 -9.24 -42.85 -4.85
N GLU A 6 -9.47 -42.00 -5.84
CA GLU A 6 -8.88 -42.10 -7.17
C GLU A 6 -7.41 -41.67 -7.12
N GLN A 7 -6.52 -42.59 -7.50
CA GLN A 7 -5.10 -42.34 -7.70
C GLN A 7 -4.89 -41.71 -9.09
N ILE A 8 -4.29 -40.54 -9.13
CA ILE A 8 -3.82 -39.86 -10.36
C ILE A 8 -2.45 -40.46 -10.73
N PRO A 9 -2.22 -40.91 -11.97
CA PRO A 9 -0.93 -41.46 -12.39
C PRO A 9 0.14 -40.39 -12.56
N ARG A 10 1.34 -40.65 -12.05
CA ARG A 10 2.54 -39.86 -12.25
C ARG A 10 2.96 -39.92 -13.71
N GLN A 11 3.06 -38.78 -14.38
CA GLN A 11 3.77 -38.61 -15.63
C GLN A 11 5.26 -38.40 -15.35
N ASP A 12 6.07 -39.26 -15.95
CA ASP A 12 7.54 -39.18 -15.96
C ASP A 12 7.98 -37.95 -16.76
N LEU A 13 8.75 -37.07 -16.12
CA LEU A 13 9.47 -35.98 -16.79
C LEU A 13 10.89 -36.46 -17.12
N PRO A 14 11.43 -36.14 -18.30
CA PRO A 14 12.77 -36.56 -18.70
C PRO A 14 13.86 -35.78 -17.93
N ASP A 15 14.88 -36.53 -17.52
CA ASP A 15 16.14 -36.09 -16.95
C ASP A 15 16.95 -35.30 -17.98
N GLU A 16 16.92 -33.95 -17.92
CA GLU A 16 17.89 -33.12 -18.63
C GLU A 16 19.05 -32.79 -17.69
N GLY A 17 20.17 -33.45 -17.91
CA GLY A 17 21.42 -33.28 -17.21
C GLY A 17 21.98 -31.86 -17.40
N ILE A 18 22.11 -31.11 -16.31
CA ILE A 18 22.83 -29.85 -16.27
C ILE A 18 24.34 -30.16 -16.28
N ALA A 19 25.00 -29.87 -17.38
CA ALA A 19 26.44 -29.95 -17.54
C ALA A 19 27.12 -28.81 -16.71
N VAL A 20 28.01 -29.21 -15.81
CA VAL A 20 28.92 -28.33 -15.07
C VAL A 20 30.06 -27.90 -16.01
N PRO A 21 30.38 -26.62 -16.18
CA PRO A 21 31.55 -26.23 -16.96
C PRO A 21 32.83 -26.52 -16.21
N SER A 22 33.74 -27.24 -16.86
CA SER A 22 35.09 -27.59 -16.42
C SER A 22 36.00 -26.38 -16.32
N GLU A 23 36.92 -26.47 -15.35
CA GLU A 23 38.00 -25.56 -15.03
C GLU A 23 38.80 -25.08 -16.27
N VAL A 24 39.01 -23.78 -16.34
CA VAL A 24 39.92 -23.16 -17.29
C VAL A 24 41.29 -23.06 -16.63
N GLN A 25 42.26 -23.82 -17.14
CA GLN A 25 43.68 -23.66 -16.80
C GLN A 25 44.26 -22.43 -17.51
N PRO A 26 45.22 -21.69 -16.90
CA PRO A 26 45.89 -20.56 -17.57
C PRO A 26 46.99 -21.06 -18.48
N SER A 27 46.99 -20.60 -19.73
CA SER A 27 48.02 -20.83 -20.72
C SER A 27 49.24 -19.96 -20.44
N GLU A 28 50.40 -20.62 -20.36
CA GLU A 28 51.72 -19.98 -20.46
C GLU A 28 52.00 -19.55 -21.92
N ALA A 29 52.36 -18.30 -22.13
CA ALA A 29 53.16 -17.94 -23.30
C ALA A 29 53.88 -16.59 -23.08
N GLY A 30 55.20 -16.58 -23.27
CA GLY A 30 55.94 -15.48 -23.83
C GLY A 30 56.89 -14.75 -22.89
N ARG A 31 58.00 -15.38 -22.50
CA ARG A 31 59.22 -14.66 -22.08
C ARG A 31 60.00 -14.19 -23.32
N GLN A 32 60.38 -12.92 -23.34
CA GLN A 32 61.67 -12.51 -23.95
C GLN A 32 62.30 -11.38 -23.13
N PRO A 33 63.65 -11.32 -23.08
CA PRO A 33 64.39 -10.54 -22.10
C PRO A 33 64.90 -9.21 -22.68
N VAL A 34 64.94 -8.17 -21.82
CA VAL A 34 65.72 -6.96 -22.12
C VAL A 34 66.70 -6.68 -20.96
N THR A 35 67.92 -6.48 -21.38
CA THR A 35 69.19 -6.36 -20.74
C THR A 35 69.35 -5.16 -19.81
N GLN A 36 70.07 -5.39 -18.73
CA GLN A 36 71.13 -4.64 -18.02
C GLN A 36 71.11 -3.08 -18.01
N GLY A 37 71.16 -2.60 -16.75
CA GLY A 37 71.58 -1.27 -16.40
C GLY A 37 71.64 -1.07 -14.91
N ASN A 38 72.78 -1.43 -14.28
CA ASN A 38 73.12 -1.03 -12.92
C ASN A 38 73.81 0.34 -12.99
N PRO A 39 73.66 1.28 -12.05
CA PRO A 39 74.58 1.34 -10.93
C PRO A 39 74.03 1.81 -9.56
N MET A 40 74.60 1.21 -8.54
CA MET A 40 75.00 1.76 -7.24
C MET A 40 74.30 3.03 -6.73
N ALA A 41 73.62 2.96 -5.59
CA ALA A 41 74.12 3.53 -4.36
C ALA A 41 72.97 3.68 -3.30
N THR A 42 73.40 3.49 -2.12
CA THR A 42 72.85 3.90 -0.81
C THR A 42 71.75 3.06 -0.21
N ARG A 43 72.25 2.12 0.57
CA ARG A 43 71.56 1.39 1.64
C ARG A 43 71.25 2.36 2.76
N ALA A 44 70.10 3.03 2.70
CA ALA A 44 69.48 3.68 3.87
C ALA A 44 68.66 2.64 4.62
N ALA A 45 68.94 2.45 5.88
CA ALA A 45 68.26 1.53 6.80
C ALA A 45 66.75 1.81 6.82
N ARG A 46 65.94 0.97 6.16
CA ARG A 46 64.53 0.88 6.42
C ARG A 46 64.38 0.24 7.82
N LYS A 47 64.03 1.09 8.79
CA LYS A 47 63.45 0.61 10.06
C LYS A 47 62.32 -0.32 9.70
N SER A 48 62.37 -1.57 10.13
CA SER A 48 61.27 -2.52 10.05
C SER A 48 60.09 -1.91 10.83
N LYS A 49 59.11 -1.35 10.10
CA LYS A 49 57.77 -1.14 10.70
C LYS A 49 57.30 -2.54 11.09
N ALA A 50 57.14 -2.81 12.38
CA ALA A 50 56.44 -3.97 12.86
C ALA A 50 55.10 -3.98 12.10
N THR A 51 54.81 -5.06 11.40
CA THR A 51 53.48 -5.30 10.79
C THR A 51 52.49 -5.33 11.94
N VAL A 52 51.76 -4.24 12.13
CA VAL A 52 50.63 -4.21 13.07
C VAL A 52 49.69 -5.32 12.63
N ASP A 53 49.45 -6.28 13.48
CA ASP A 53 48.51 -7.36 13.23
C ASP A 53 47.11 -6.76 13.24
N HIS A 54 46.65 -6.32 12.06
CA HIS A 54 45.32 -5.73 11.88
C HIS A 54 44.20 -6.67 12.34
N SER A 55 44.42 -7.99 12.31
CA SER A 55 43.44 -8.96 12.77
C SER A 55 43.26 -8.90 14.30
N ALA A 56 44.35 -8.82 15.03
CA ALA A 56 44.32 -8.71 16.52
C ALA A 56 43.62 -7.39 16.95
N THR A 57 43.90 -6.28 16.25
CA THR A 57 43.30 -4.97 16.52
C THR A 57 41.79 -4.96 16.24
N ILE A 58 41.35 -5.60 15.16
CA ILE A 58 39.92 -5.73 14.83
C ILE A 58 39.19 -6.61 15.82
N ASN A 59 39.79 -7.74 16.24
CA ASN A 59 39.20 -8.62 17.23
C ASN A 59 39.08 -7.91 18.59
N PHE A 60 40.07 -7.15 19.00
CA PHE A 60 40.02 -6.34 20.22
C PHE A 60 38.87 -5.31 20.17
N ALA A 61 38.65 -4.65 19.02
CA ALA A 61 37.56 -3.71 18.85
C ALA A 61 36.17 -4.39 18.86
N LEU A 62 36.06 -5.60 18.32
CA LEU A 62 34.85 -6.40 18.38
C LEU A 62 34.54 -6.85 19.82
N ASP A 63 35.54 -7.31 20.57
CA ASP A 63 35.38 -7.71 21.96
C ASP A 63 34.97 -6.52 22.84
N ALA A 64 35.60 -5.36 22.63
CA ALA A 64 35.23 -4.12 23.31
C ALA A 64 33.80 -3.69 22.99
N ALA A 65 33.36 -3.87 21.73
CA ALA A 65 31.96 -3.59 21.33
C ALA A 65 30.97 -4.55 22.01
N VAL A 66 31.34 -5.82 22.19
CA VAL A 66 30.52 -6.81 22.92
C VAL A 66 30.37 -6.42 24.39
N GLU A 67 31.48 -5.99 25.03
CA GLU A 67 31.43 -5.50 26.42
C GLU A 67 30.49 -4.29 26.57
N VAL A 68 30.61 -3.28 25.67
CA VAL A 68 29.81 -2.06 25.69
C VAL A 68 28.33 -2.39 25.51
N VAL A 69 27.99 -3.26 24.56
CA VAL A 69 26.62 -3.64 24.28
C VAL A 69 25.98 -4.45 25.40
N ASN A 70 26.75 -5.23 26.13
CA ASN A 70 26.28 -6.06 27.24
C ASN A 70 26.22 -5.30 28.59
N ASP A 71 26.73 -4.08 28.65
CA ASP A 71 26.65 -3.26 29.85
C ASP A 71 25.21 -2.71 30.02
N ALA A 72 24.51 -3.27 31.00
CA ALA A 72 23.12 -2.89 31.29
C ALA A 72 22.94 -1.47 31.85
N GLN A 73 24.03 -0.80 32.21
CA GLN A 73 24.00 0.57 32.74
C GLN A 73 24.19 1.63 31.64
N LEU A 74 24.58 1.21 30.42
CA LEU A 74 24.80 2.11 29.28
C LEU A 74 23.59 2.20 28.41
N ASP A 75 23.19 3.44 28.09
CA ASP A 75 22.21 3.71 27.01
C ASP A 75 22.89 3.41 25.66
N GLU A 76 22.10 2.92 24.70
CA GLU A 76 22.56 2.66 23.33
C GLU A 76 23.17 3.92 22.68
N LEU A 77 22.70 5.10 23.08
CA LEU A 77 23.22 6.39 22.62
C LEU A 77 24.69 6.63 23.04
N ASP A 78 25.09 6.10 24.18
CA ASP A 78 26.43 6.29 24.72
C ASP A 78 27.42 5.25 24.20
N TRP A 79 26.94 4.17 23.59
CA TRP A 79 27.79 3.05 23.15
C TRP A 79 28.97 3.48 22.27
N LEU A 80 28.74 4.36 21.29
CA LEU A 80 29.77 4.82 20.39
C LEU A 80 30.85 5.64 21.11
N VAL A 81 30.45 6.48 22.06
CA VAL A 81 31.35 7.33 22.84
C VAL A 81 32.18 6.45 23.77
N VAL A 82 31.52 5.51 24.47
CA VAL A 82 32.22 4.58 25.39
C VAL A 82 33.15 3.65 24.63
N LEU A 83 32.74 3.13 23.45
CA LEU A 83 33.60 2.30 22.62
C LEU A 83 34.84 3.07 22.13
N LYS A 84 34.65 4.33 21.67
CA LYS A 84 35.78 5.22 21.31
C LYS A 84 36.73 5.41 22.47
N SER A 85 36.24 5.65 23.69
CA SER A 85 37.05 5.82 24.87
C SER A 85 37.86 4.54 25.20
N LYS A 86 37.22 3.38 25.11
CA LYS A 86 37.92 2.07 25.32
C LYS A 86 39.04 1.82 24.31
N LEU A 87 38.87 2.31 23.08
CA LEU A 87 39.82 2.10 21.98
C LEU A 87 40.89 3.20 21.85
N GLN A 88 40.88 4.23 22.70
CA GLN A 88 41.87 5.30 22.69
C GLN A 88 43.33 4.83 22.86
N SER A 89 43.51 3.67 23.50
CA SER A 89 44.83 3.07 23.69
C SER A 89 45.35 2.28 22.48
N CYS A 90 44.56 2.14 21.45
CA CYS A 90 44.95 1.44 20.22
C CYS A 90 45.76 2.37 19.30
N ASP A 91 46.90 1.89 18.82
CA ASP A 91 47.73 2.64 17.85
C ASP A 91 47.07 2.83 16.48
N THR A 92 45.96 2.17 16.20
CA THR A 92 45.25 2.21 14.94
C THR A 92 43.96 3.04 15.08
N PRO A 93 43.80 4.13 14.35
CA PRO A 93 42.58 4.93 14.40
C PRO A 93 41.44 4.19 13.68
N PHE A 94 40.30 4.02 14.38
CA PHE A 94 39.09 3.49 13.83
C PHE A 94 38.19 4.62 13.30
N ARG A 95 37.53 4.40 12.18
CA ARG A 95 36.49 5.30 11.68
C ARG A 95 35.18 5.05 12.39
N ASP A 96 34.39 6.09 12.62
CA ASP A 96 33.07 5.98 13.25
C ASP A 96 32.16 4.94 12.61
N GLY A 97 32.21 4.83 11.28
CA GLY A 97 31.45 3.82 10.55
C GLY A 97 31.85 2.38 10.86
N ASP A 98 33.14 2.12 11.14
CA ASP A 98 33.62 0.80 11.52
C ASP A 98 33.17 0.47 12.95
N LEU A 99 33.29 1.43 13.87
CA LEU A 99 32.82 1.26 15.25
C LEU A 99 31.33 1.03 15.35
N THR A 100 30.55 1.78 14.59
CA THR A 100 29.09 1.58 14.49
C THR A 100 28.76 0.18 13.95
N ARG A 101 29.54 -0.32 12.98
CA ARG A 101 29.38 -1.68 12.45
C ARG A 101 29.67 -2.73 13.51
N TYR A 102 30.71 -2.56 14.34
CA TYR A 102 31.05 -3.47 15.43
C TYR A 102 30.02 -3.49 16.54
N LEU A 103 29.52 -2.33 16.97
CA LEU A 103 28.39 -2.22 17.90
C LEU A 103 27.13 -2.91 17.40
N ARG A 104 26.79 -2.68 16.13
CA ARG A 104 25.67 -3.35 15.49
C ARG A 104 25.85 -4.87 15.44
N GLN A 105 27.06 -5.34 15.15
CA GLN A 105 27.39 -6.76 15.14
C GLN A 105 27.24 -7.36 16.55
N ALA A 106 27.75 -6.67 17.58
CA ALA A 106 27.63 -7.08 18.97
C ALA A 106 26.17 -7.11 19.44
N LYS A 107 25.38 -6.09 19.10
CA LYS A 107 23.94 -6.06 19.38
C LYS A 107 23.19 -7.21 18.72
N LEU A 108 23.48 -7.50 17.46
CA LEU A 108 22.88 -8.63 16.74
C LEU A 108 23.24 -9.99 17.37
N ASN A 109 24.46 -10.10 17.92
CA ASN A 109 24.89 -11.31 18.62
C ASN A 109 24.20 -11.45 19.98
N ARG A 110 24.04 -10.34 20.74
CA ARG A 110 23.34 -10.30 22.04
C ARG A 110 21.84 -10.61 21.88
N ASP A 111 21.17 -9.92 20.96
CA ASP A 111 19.72 -10.00 20.78
C ASP A 111 19.29 -11.29 20.03
N GLY A 112 20.26 -12.07 19.58
CA GLY A 112 20.08 -13.31 18.84
C GLY A 112 19.77 -13.07 17.35
N ARG A 113 20.60 -13.63 16.47
CA ARG A 113 20.24 -13.71 15.05
C ARG A 113 19.23 -14.84 14.89
N LYS A 114 18.14 -14.57 14.22
CA LYS A 114 17.29 -15.65 13.72
C LYS A 114 18.10 -16.41 12.68
N ASP A 115 18.34 -17.69 12.94
CA ASP A 115 18.98 -18.58 11.99
C ASP A 115 18.07 -18.84 10.80
N PHE A 116 18.61 -19.47 9.75
CA PHE A 116 17.81 -19.93 8.62
C PHE A 116 16.63 -20.77 9.09
N VAL A 117 15.47 -20.60 8.48
CA VAL A 117 14.35 -21.52 8.69
C VAL A 117 14.73 -22.84 8.04
N SER A 118 14.99 -23.88 8.83
CA SER A 118 15.31 -25.21 8.28
C SER A 118 14.08 -25.83 7.63
N GLY A 119 14.30 -26.71 6.64
CA GLY A 119 13.22 -27.40 5.93
C GLY A 119 12.32 -28.28 6.82
N SER A 120 12.76 -28.62 8.04
CA SER A 120 11.98 -29.32 9.06
C SER A 120 11.05 -28.40 9.87
N GLN A 121 11.27 -27.07 9.83
CA GLN A 121 10.42 -26.08 10.51
C GLN A 121 9.34 -25.64 9.55
N GLY A 122 8.08 -25.96 9.86
CA GLY A 122 6.94 -25.48 9.09
C GLY A 122 6.88 -23.95 9.05
N LEU A 123 6.82 -23.37 7.84
CA LEU A 123 6.57 -21.95 7.68
C LEU A 123 5.12 -21.65 8.11
N LYS A 124 4.95 -20.70 9.00
CA LYS A 124 3.63 -20.15 9.31
C LYS A 124 3.18 -19.34 8.10
N ARG A 125 2.10 -19.78 7.46
CA ARG A 125 1.44 -18.95 6.44
C ARG A 125 0.95 -17.69 7.12
N ARG A 126 1.28 -16.52 6.55
CA ARG A 126 0.65 -15.28 6.93
C ARG A 126 -0.80 -15.36 6.46
N THR A 127 -1.74 -15.28 7.37
CA THR A 127 -3.11 -14.89 7.01
C THR A 127 -3.03 -13.40 6.75
N ASP A 128 -3.38 -12.97 5.53
CA ASP A 128 -3.39 -11.55 5.19
C ASP A 128 -4.48 -10.89 6.04
N GLU A 129 -4.07 -10.37 7.18
CA GLU A 129 -4.99 -9.65 8.07
C GLU A 129 -4.99 -8.18 7.66
N TRP A 130 -6.17 -7.68 7.39
CA TRP A 130 -6.41 -6.28 7.13
C TRP A 130 -6.75 -5.56 8.43
N LEU A 131 -6.12 -4.43 8.70
CA LEU A 131 -6.55 -3.48 9.70
C LEU A 131 -7.78 -2.72 9.18
N TRP A 132 -7.71 -2.22 7.95
CA TRP A 132 -8.82 -1.66 7.19
C TRP A 132 -8.93 -2.45 5.89
N HIS A 133 -10.01 -3.21 5.75
CA HIS A 133 -10.13 -4.27 4.75
C HIS A 133 -9.88 -3.76 3.34
N GLY A 134 -8.98 -4.42 2.62
CA GLY A 134 -8.58 -4.05 1.27
C GLY A 134 -7.79 -2.74 1.15
N VAL A 135 -7.49 -2.03 2.26
CA VAL A 135 -6.79 -0.73 2.22
C VAL A 135 -5.52 -0.73 3.06
N ILE A 136 -5.58 -1.10 4.34
CA ILE A 136 -4.42 -1.09 5.24
C ILE A 136 -4.19 -2.50 5.77
N MET A 137 -3.03 -3.07 5.46
CA MET A 137 -2.61 -4.38 5.96
C MET A 137 -2.07 -4.26 7.37
N ARG A 138 -2.47 -5.20 8.24
CA ARG A 138 -1.93 -5.35 9.60
C ARG A 138 -0.54 -5.96 9.58
N GLU A 139 0.30 -5.64 10.58
CA GLU A 139 1.69 -6.11 10.70
C GLU A 139 2.50 -5.92 9.40
N ALA A 140 2.25 -4.83 8.68
CA ALA A 140 2.80 -4.53 7.37
C ALA A 140 3.22 -3.06 7.28
N THR A 141 4.06 -2.75 6.31
CA THR A 141 4.37 -1.38 5.92
C THR A 141 3.47 -0.94 4.79
N ASN A 142 2.57 -0.01 5.09
CA ASN A 142 1.63 0.60 4.16
C ASN A 142 2.11 2.00 3.83
N ILE A 143 2.30 2.33 2.55
CA ILE A 143 2.60 3.69 2.11
C ILE A 143 1.35 4.31 1.51
N VAL A 144 0.87 5.38 2.13
CA VAL A 144 -0.28 6.16 1.67
C VAL A 144 0.22 7.44 1.00
N PHE A 145 -0.03 7.58 -0.28
CA PHE A 145 0.44 8.74 -1.03
C PHE A 145 -0.69 9.40 -1.82
N ALA A 146 -0.56 10.68 -2.02
CA ALA A 146 -1.45 11.53 -2.80
C ALA A 146 -0.77 12.87 -3.06
N LEU A 147 -1.36 13.69 -3.92
CA LEU A 147 -0.95 15.08 -4.07
C LEU A 147 -1.06 15.84 -2.73
N PRO A 148 -0.27 16.90 -2.52
CA PRO A 148 -0.40 17.75 -1.35
C PRO A 148 -1.83 18.27 -1.16
N LYS A 149 -2.26 18.40 0.10
CA LYS A 149 -3.57 18.98 0.48
C LYS A 149 -4.81 18.18 0.03
N VAL A 150 -4.65 16.93 -0.39
CA VAL A 150 -5.78 16.05 -0.74
C VAL A 150 -6.53 15.56 0.50
N GLY A 151 -5.88 15.51 1.69
CA GLY A 151 -6.54 15.12 2.93
C GLY A 151 -6.07 13.77 3.51
N LYS A 152 -4.88 13.28 3.11
CA LYS A 152 -4.28 12.01 3.61
C LYS A 152 -4.29 11.89 5.12
N THR A 153 -3.70 12.89 5.80
CA THR A 153 -3.63 12.94 7.28
C THR A 153 -5.02 12.84 7.90
N ARG A 154 -5.97 13.63 7.40
CA ARG A 154 -7.36 13.63 7.91
C ARG A 154 -8.04 12.28 7.73
N LEU A 155 -7.86 11.63 6.57
CA LEU A 155 -8.42 10.31 6.29
C LEU A 155 -7.84 9.27 7.25
N MET A 156 -6.51 9.21 7.37
CA MET A 156 -5.85 8.23 8.23
C MET A 156 -6.20 8.43 9.70
N LEU A 157 -6.21 9.68 10.20
CA LEU A 157 -6.59 9.95 11.58
C LEU A 157 -8.06 9.61 11.89
N ALA A 158 -8.99 9.88 10.97
CA ALA A 158 -10.39 9.52 11.14
C ALA A 158 -10.56 8.00 11.21
N MET A 159 -9.93 7.27 10.30
CA MET A 159 -9.92 5.81 10.30
C MET A 159 -9.29 5.24 11.58
N LEU A 160 -8.13 5.78 12.00
CA LEU A 160 -7.44 5.34 13.22
C LEU A 160 -8.21 5.69 14.49
N SER A 161 -8.95 6.80 14.51
CA SER A 161 -9.86 7.12 15.61
C SER A 161 -10.97 6.07 15.76
N ASP A 162 -11.59 5.68 14.66
CA ASP A 162 -12.62 4.64 14.68
C ASP A 162 -12.04 3.27 15.05
N PHE A 163 -10.83 2.96 14.59
CA PHE A 163 -10.09 1.77 14.99
C PHE A 163 -9.84 1.73 16.51
N LEU A 164 -9.33 2.81 17.11
CA LEU A 164 -9.07 2.89 18.55
C LEU A 164 -10.36 2.83 19.40
N LYS A 165 -11.45 3.35 18.87
CA LYS A 165 -12.79 3.28 19.48
C LYS A 165 -13.45 1.90 19.33
N GLY A 166 -12.80 0.95 18.67
CA GLY A 166 -13.30 -0.40 18.46
C GLY A 166 -14.45 -0.49 17.47
N ARG A 167 -14.62 0.49 16.57
CA ARG A 167 -15.65 0.42 15.53
C ARG A 167 -15.31 -0.66 14.51
N GLY A 168 -16.29 -1.45 14.10
CA GLY A 168 -16.12 -2.53 13.13
C GLY A 168 -16.09 -2.07 11.67
N GLU A 169 -16.27 -0.77 11.42
CA GLU A 169 -16.38 -0.18 10.09
C GLU A 169 -15.91 1.27 10.08
N PHE A 170 -15.31 1.69 8.95
CA PHE A 170 -15.03 3.09 8.64
C PHE A 170 -15.41 3.39 7.19
N ALA A 171 -16.27 4.39 6.99
CA ALA A 171 -16.78 4.81 5.68
C ALA A 171 -17.26 3.64 4.80
N GLY A 172 -18.05 2.73 5.35
CA GLY A 172 -18.62 1.57 4.65
C GLY A 172 -17.63 0.42 4.39
N VAL A 173 -16.38 0.52 4.86
CA VAL A 173 -15.38 -0.52 4.69
C VAL A 173 -15.02 -1.11 6.06
N LYS A 174 -15.00 -2.45 6.13
CA LYS A 174 -14.75 -3.19 7.37
C LYS A 174 -13.42 -2.78 8.02
N LEU A 175 -13.47 -2.43 9.31
CA LEU A 175 -12.32 -2.34 10.21
C LEU A 175 -12.23 -3.61 11.05
N ASN A 176 -11.00 -4.03 11.31
CA ASN A 176 -10.76 -5.11 12.26
C ASN A 176 -10.03 -4.50 13.47
N PRO A 177 -10.76 -3.99 14.48
CA PRO A 177 -10.17 -3.41 15.66
C PRO A 177 -9.33 -4.44 16.41
N GLY A 178 -8.24 -3.96 17.02
CA GLY A 178 -7.30 -4.75 17.80
C GLY A 178 -7.02 -4.10 19.15
N ARG A 179 -5.94 -4.53 19.78
CA ARG A 179 -5.47 -3.97 21.06
C ARG A 179 -4.33 -2.99 20.88
N GLU A 180 -3.92 -2.77 19.63
CA GLU A 180 -2.79 -1.90 19.28
C GLU A 180 -3.11 -0.45 19.64
N GLY A 181 -2.15 0.20 20.32
CA GLY A 181 -2.18 1.66 20.49
C GLY A 181 -1.65 2.36 19.24
N LEU A 182 -1.77 3.68 19.20
CA LEU A 182 -1.34 4.55 18.13
C LEU A 182 -0.11 5.36 18.54
N LEU A 183 0.98 5.25 17.78
CA LEU A 183 2.15 6.11 17.87
C LEU A 183 2.18 7.01 16.63
N ILE A 184 2.20 8.34 16.83
CA ILE A 184 2.21 9.32 15.74
C ILE A 184 3.59 9.96 15.66
N LEU A 185 4.23 9.86 14.50
CA LEU A 185 5.51 10.47 14.17
C LEU A 185 5.23 11.57 13.15
N GLY A 186 5.05 12.81 13.62
CA GLY A 186 4.46 13.89 12.83
C GLY A 186 5.34 15.14 12.67
N PRO A 187 6.57 15.02 12.11
CA PRO A 187 7.51 16.15 12.02
C PRO A 187 7.08 17.27 11.06
N ASP A 188 6.06 17.05 10.25
CA ASP A 188 5.64 17.99 9.20
C ASP A 188 4.66 19.06 9.72
N GLN A 189 4.07 18.84 10.89
CA GLN A 189 3.02 19.69 11.45
C GLN A 189 3.42 20.23 12.83
N SER A 190 2.98 21.46 13.12
CA SER A 190 3.11 22.05 14.45
C SER A 190 2.20 21.36 15.47
N GLU A 191 2.53 21.49 16.77
CA GLU A 191 1.70 21.01 17.86
C GLU A 191 0.26 21.54 17.75
N ALA A 192 0.07 22.82 17.47
CA ALA A 192 -1.25 23.42 17.29
C ALA A 192 -2.03 22.82 16.11
N SER A 193 -1.35 22.49 15.01
CA SER A 193 -1.97 21.81 13.86
C SER A 193 -2.39 20.39 14.21
N TRP A 194 -1.52 19.64 14.90
CA TRP A 194 -1.84 18.30 15.38
C TRP A 194 -3.00 18.32 16.38
N ALA A 195 -3.01 19.26 17.33
CA ALA A 195 -4.13 19.40 18.26
C ALA A 195 -5.45 19.59 17.50
N SER A 196 -5.48 20.47 16.49
CA SER A 196 -6.68 20.67 15.67
C SER A 196 -7.13 19.42 14.89
N TYR A 197 -6.19 18.65 14.35
CA TYR A 197 -6.53 17.41 13.65
C TYR A 197 -7.03 16.31 14.59
N LEU A 198 -6.39 16.15 15.75
CA LEU A 198 -6.74 15.15 16.75
C LEU A 198 -8.09 15.46 17.40
N ASP A 199 -8.33 16.73 17.71
CA ASP A 199 -9.63 17.19 18.25
C ASP A 199 -10.77 16.93 17.26
N ALA A 200 -10.56 17.26 15.98
CA ALA A 200 -11.55 17.06 14.93
C ALA A 200 -12.01 15.60 14.75
N VAL A 201 -11.19 14.63 15.17
CA VAL A 201 -11.52 13.19 15.11
C VAL A 201 -11.78 12.58 16.50
N GLY A 202 -11.74 13.40 17.57
CA GLY A 202 -11.97 12.98 18.95
C GLY A 202 -10.86 12.05 19.47
N LEU A 203 -9.60 12.40 19.20
CA LEU A 203 -8.38 11.82 19.77
C LEU A 203 -7.71 12.73 20.81
N LEU A 204 -8.37 13.83 21.17
CA LEU A 204 -8.09 14.63 22.36
C LEU A 204 -9.28 14.56 23.32
N ASN A 205 -8.99 14.55 24.62
CA ASN A 205 -10.02 14.66 25.64
C ASN A 205 -10.35 16.15 25.94
N ALA A 206 -11.33 16.38 26.80
CA ALA A 206 -11.78 17.73 27.15
C ALA A 206 -10.69 18.63 27.78
N SER A 207 -9.60 18.06 28.31
CA SER A 207 -8.45 18.83 28.83
C SER A 207 -7.38 19.09 27.78
N GLY A 208 -7.57 18.65 26.53
CA GLY A 208 -6.59 18.77 25.46
C GLY A 208 -5.48 17.70 25.50
N ALA A 209 -5.58 16.72 26.40
CA ALA A 209 -4.64 15.59 26.43
C ALA A 209 -5.02 14.52 25.40
N LEU A 210 -4.04 13.73 24.98
CA LEU A 210 -4.23 12.61 24.07
C LEU A 210 -5.21 11.58 24.66
N GLU A 211 -6.16 11.12 23.85
CA GLU A 211 -7.12 10.09 24.23
C GLU A 211 -6.44 8.74 24.50
N LYS A 212 -7.12 7.93 25.32
CA LYS A 212 -6.66 6.58 25.65
C LYS A 212 -6.46 5.77 24.36
N GLY A 213 -5.26 5.22 24.20
CA GLY A 213 -4.85 4.47 23.02
C GLY A 213 -3.85 5.24 22.15
N VAL A 214 -3.79 6.56 22.23
CA VAL A 214 -2.69 7.32 21.60
C VAL A 214 -1.50 7.34 22.58
N VAL A 215 -0.45 6.59 22.22
CA VAL A 215 0.71 6.35 23.09
C VAL A 215 1.64 7.55 23.17
N ALA A 216 1.93 8.18 22.03
CA ALA A 216 2.77 9.37 21.94
C ALA A 216 2.60 10.04 20.57
N LEU A 217 3.03 11.31 20.51
CA LEU A 217 3.03 12.16 19.32
C LEU A 217 4.35 12.91 19.24
N THR A 218 4.96 13.00 18.06
CA THR A 218 6.00 13.96 17.73
C THR A 218 5.43 15.05 16.82
N THR A 219 5.99 16.26 16.90
CA THR A 219 5.58 17.42 16.12
C THR A 219 6.80 18.07 15.47
N SER A 220 6.62 19.14 14.70
CA SER A 220 7.74 19.88 14.12
C SER A 220 8.67 20.47 15.20
N GLU A 221 8.14 20.75 16.40
CA GLU A 221 8.89 21.28 17.53
C GLU A 221 9.76 20.21 18.23
N THR A 222 9.48 18.95 18.03
CA THR A 222 10.27 17.84 18.62
C THR A 222 11.57 17.51 17.86
N ALA A 223 11.86 18.22 16.77
CA ALA A 223 13.02 17.98 15.90
C ALA A 223 13.16 16.49 15.49
N PHE A 224 12.03 15.82 15.25
CA PHE A 224 12.01 14.40 14.88
C PHE A 224 12.67 14.17 13.52
N CYS A 225 13.55 13.17 13.46
CA CYS A 225 14.08 12.60 12.21
C CYS A 225 14.36 11.10 12.37
N LEU A 226 14.52 10.38 11.28
CA LEU A 226 14.78 8.93 11.31
C LEU A 226 16.28 8.62 11.51
N ASP A 227 16.85 9.09 12.64
CA ASP A 227 18.22 8.80 13.08
C ASP A 227 18.27 7.72 14.19
N GLU A 228 19.47 7.38 14.66
CA GLU A 228 19.65 6.33 15.67
C GLU A 228 18.99 6.71 17.00
N TYR A 229 18.99 7.99 17.39
CA TYR A 229 18.30 8.46 18.59
C TYR A 229 16.82 8.14 18.56
N TRP A 230 16.14 8.55 17.49
CA TRP A 230 14.70 8.34 17.37
C TRP A 230 14.32 6.88 17.12
N PHE A 231 15.18 6.09 16.46
CA PHE A 231 14.97 4.64 16.37
C PHE A 231 14.97 4.00 17.76
N SER A 232 15.89 4.39 18.64
CA SER A 232 15.92 3.91 20.03
C SER A 232 14.66 4.29 20.79
N ARG A 233 14.19 5.54 20.65
CA ARG A 233 12.95 6.02 21.30
C ARG A 233 11.69 5.32 20.77
N ILE A 234 11.63 5.04 19.49
CA ILE A 234 10.52 4.27 18.88
C ILE A 234 10.56 2.83 19.43
N GLU A 235 11.74 2.21 19.47
CA GLU A 235 11.88 0.85 20.01
C GLU A 235 11.46 0.76 21.47
N GLU A 236 11.81 1.76 22.29
CA GLU A 236 11.37 1.85 23.68
C GLU A 236 9.83 1.84 23.79
N LYS A 237 9.13 2.63 22.94
CA LYS A 237 7.66 2.63 22.90
C LYS A 237 7.09 1.29 22.45
N LEU A 238 7.64 0.69 21.40
CA LEU A 238 7.23 -0.62 20.91
C LEU A 238 7.41 -1.72 21.99
N ARG A 239 8.50 -1.66 22.75
CA ARG A 239 8.79 -2.60 23.85
C ARG A 239 7.85 -2.40 25.03
N ALA A 240 7.53 -1.16 25.39
CA ALA A 240 6.72 -0.82 26.55
C ALA A 240 5.21 -1.10 26.32
N TYR A 241 4.71 -0.85 25.12
CA TYR A 241 3.27 -0.90 24.82
C TYR A 241 2.85 -2.11 23.96
N GLY A 242 3.81 -2.90 23.47
CA GLY A 242 3.55 -4.04 22.58
C GLY A 242 3.27 -3.62 21.15
N PRO A 243 2.53 -4.42 20.38
CA PRO A 243 2.18 -4.07 19.01
C PRO A 243 1.45 -2.73 18.91
N LEU A 244 1.92 -1.85 18.04
CA LEU A 244 1.36 -0.51 17.80
C LEU A 244 0.98 -0.33 16.33
N VAL A 245 0.07 0.59 16.06
CA VAL A 245 -0.03 1.23 14.76
C VAL A 245 0.84 2.49 14.79
N VAL A 246 1.87 2.51 13.94
CA VAL A 246 2.79 3.65 13.83
C VAL A 246 2.42 4.45 12.60
N LEU A 247 1.98 5.69 12.78
CA LEU A 247 1.68 6.63 11.71
C LEU A 247 2.85 7.61 11.55
N LEU A 248 3.51 7.61 10.40
CA LEU A 248 4.57 8.56 10.04
C LEU A 248 4.03 9.57 9.02
N ASP A 249 3.95 10.85 9.39
CA ASP A 249 3.45 11.96 8.56
C ASP A 249 4.35 13.20 8.65
N SER A 250 5.17 13.46 7.65
CA SER A 250 5.39 12.73 6.41
C SER A 250 6.81 12.14 6.35
N TYR A 251 6.99 11.15 5.47
CA TYR A 251 8.32 10.57 5.24
C TYR A 251 9.35 11.61 4.80
N ALA A 252 8.98 12.47 3.85
CA ALA A 252 9.86 13.51 3.35
C ALA A 252 10.37 14.46 4.46
N ALA A 253 9.51 14.81 5.42
CA ALA A 253 9.90 15.64 6.55
C ALA A 253 10.85 14.90 7.51
N SER A 254 10.62 13.61 7.73
CA SER A 254 11.40 12.79 8.67
C SER A 254 12.84 12.49 8.23
N ILE A 255 13.14 12.60 6.94
CA ILE A 255 14.50 12.40 6.38
C ILE A 255 15.23 13.70 6.04
N ARG A 256 14.53 14.83 6.06
CA ARG A 256 15.09 16.13 5.66
C ARG A 256 16.27 16.55 6.52
N ALA A 257 16.17 16.37 7.84
CA ALA A 257 17.24 16.71 8.78
C ALA A 257 18.49 15.84 8.60
N LEU A 258 18.35 14.67 7.94
CA LEU A 258 19.48 13.79 7.60
C LEU A 258 20.21 14.25 6.32
N GLY A 259 19.75 15.31 5.66
CA GLY A 259 20.30 15.78 4.39
C GLY A 259 20.03 14.82 3.22
N LEU A 260 19.08 13.91 3.36
CA LEU A 260 18.73 12.95 2.31
C LEU A 260 17.71 13.53 1.33
N ASP A 261 17.97 13.33 0.03
CA ASP A 261 17.07 13.67 -1.06
C ASP A 261 16.11 12.50 -1.32
N GLU A 262 14.80 12.74 -1.21
CA GLU A 262 13.76 11.72 -1.42
C GLU A 262 13.82 11.04 -2.80
N ASN A 263 14.45 11.68 -3.80
CA ASN A 263 14.58 11.16 -5.17
C ASN A 263 15.77 10.20 -5.34
N LYS A 264 16.61 10.05 -4.35
CA LYS A 264 17.77 9.16 -4.38
C LYS A 264 17.49 7.83 -3.66
N THR A 265 18.18 6.79 -4.11
CA THR A 265 18.01 5.44 -3.56
C THR A 265 18.37 5.35 -2.07
N GLU A 266 19.36 6.15 -1.64
CA GLU A 266 19.79 6.18 -0.22
C GLU A 266 18.68 6.61 0.72
N SER A 267 17.72 7.40 0.23
CA SER A 267 16.57 7.84 1.02
C SER A 267 15.67 6.70 1.49
N ALA A 268 15.72 5.52 0.88
CA ALA A 268 14.95 4.37 1.32
C ALA A 268 15.56 3.68 2.57
N THR A 269 16.84 3.92 2.89
CA THR A 269 17.51 3.25 4.00
C THR A 269 16.87 3.48 5.36
N PRO A 270 16.50 4.72 5.77
CA PRO A 270 15.80 4.95 7.03
C PRO A 270 14.43 4.28 7.08
N LEU A 271 13.71 4.23 5.96
CA LEU A 271 12.42 3.54 5.88
C LEU A 271 12.58 2.03 6.08
N MET A 272 13.58 1.42 5.44
CA MET A 272 13.87 -0.01 5.61
C MET A 272 14.26 -0.35 7.06
N LYS A 273 15.00 0.54 7.74
CA LYS A 273 15.30 0.37 9.18
C LYS A 273 14.02 0.42 10.00
N LEU A 274 13.15 1.42 9.76
CA LEU A 274 11.88 1.56 10.47
C LEU A 274 10.95 0.35 10.19
N HIS A 275 10.86 -0.09 8.94
CA HIS A 275 10.15 -1.29 8.54
C HIS A 275 10.61 -2.50 9.37
N ASN A 276 11.92 -2.78 9.40
CA ASN A 276 12.46 -3.91 10.14
C ASN A 276 12.16 -3.82 11.63
N LEU A 277 12.29 -2.63 12.24
CA LEU A 277 12.01 -2.39 13.64
C LEU A 277 10.53 -2.66 13.96
N VAL A 278 9.61 -2.06 13.20
CA VAL A 278 8.16 -2.21 13.39
C VAL A 278 7.72 -3.67 13.22
N HIS A 279 8.25 -4.36 12.22
CA HIS A 279 7.97 -5.79 11.98
C HIS A 279 8.48 -6.70 13.10
N GLN A 280 9.64 -6.40 13.71
CA GLN A 280 10.16 -7.15 14.85
C GLN A 280 9.16 -7.18 16.00
N TYR A 281 8.40 -6.11 16.20
CA TYR A 281 7.39 -5.96 17.24
C TYR A 281 5.96 -6.26 16.76
N LYS A 282 5.78 -6.89 15.60
CA LYS A 282 4.46 -7.21 15.00
C LYS A 282 3.53 -6.01 14.93
N SER A 283 4.09 -4.86 14.68
CA SER A 283 3.37 -3.59 14.59
C SER A 283 3.04 -3.25 13.15
N THR A 284 2.05 -2.39 12.95
CA THR A 284 1.63 -1.90 11.62
C THR A 284 2.26 -0.54 11.39
N LEU A 285 2.91 -0.34 10.24
CA LEU A 285 3.46 0.95 9.83
C LEU A 285 2.60 1.56 8.72
N ILE A 286 2.16 2.79 8.93
CA ILE A 286 1.47 3.62 7.94
C ILE A 286 2.34 4.84 7.69
N VAL A 287 2.82 4.98 6.45
CA VAL A 287 3.71 6.07 6.03
C VAL A 287 2.97 6.98 5.08
N ILE A 288 2.80 8.24 5.45
CA ILE A 288 2.29 9.26 4.53
C ILE A 288 3.44 9.82 3.70
N HIS A 289 3.26 9.79 2.39
CA HIS A 289 4.23 10.27 1.42
C HIS A 289 3.57 11.14 0.35
N HIS A 290 4.36 11.94 -0.37
CA HIS A 290 3.85 12.79 -1.44
C HIS A 290 3.82 12.07 -2.78
N GLY A 291 2.75 12.25 -3.53
CA GLY A 291 2.61 11.75 -4.90
C GLY A 291 3.11 12.73 -5.95
N ASN A 292 3.45 12.22 -7.13
CA ASN A 292 3.81 12.99 -8.32
C ASN A 292 2.58 13.55 -9.04
N LYS A 293 2.73 14.72 -9.68
CA LYS A 293 1.65 15.33 -10.50
C LYS A 293 1.37 14.59 -11.81
N GLY A 294 2.21 13.65 -12.22
CA GLY A 294 2.19 12.99 -13.52
C GLY A 294 1.66 11.55 -13.54
N GLY A 295 1.17 11.03 -12.41
CA GLY A 295 0.67 9.65 -12.33
C GLY A 295 -0.75 9.49 -12.88
N GLY A 296 -0.92 9.61 -14.20
CA GLY A 296 -2.23 9.49 -14.84
C GLY A 296 -2.52 8.12 -15.48
N ASP A 297 -1.59 7.18 -15.48
CA ASP A 297 -1.64 5.92 -16.24
C ASP A 297 -1.88 4.64 -15.44
N GLY A 298 -2.42 4.75 -14.23
CA GLY A 298 -3.04 3.61 -13.56
C GLY A 298 -2.17 2.84 -12.57
N SER A 299 -0.85 3.07 -12.46
CA SER A 299 -0.01 2.37 -11.47
C SER A 299 0.28 3.24 -10.25
N ALA A 300 -0.08 2.73 -9.04
CA ALA A 300 0.20 3.37 -7.77
C ALA A 300 1.70 3.52 -7.52
N ALA A 301 2.50 2.53 -7.94
CA ALA A 301 3.96 2.58 -7.80
C ALA A 301 4.60 3.74 -8.58
N ARG A 302 4.05 4.12 -9.74
CA ARG A 302 4.54 5.25 -10.55
C ARG A 302 4.06 6.62 -10.06
N ALA A 303 2.95 6.64 -9.34
CA ALA A 303 2.37 7.88 -8.83
C ALA A 303 3.07 8.38 -7.56
N SER A 304 3.86 7.54 -6.89
CA SER A 304 4.68 7.95 -5.74
C SER A 304 5.82 8.88 -6.18
N ARG A 305 6.03 9.97 -5.43
CA ARG A 305 7.20 10.82 -5.60
C ARG A 305 8.43 10.16 -4.98
N GLY A 306 9.61 10.35 -5.58
CA GLY A 306 10.88 9.87 -5.04
C GLY A 306 11.38 8.59 -5.68
N SER A 307 12.36 7.98 -5.04
CA SER A 307 13.00 6.77 -5.53
C SER A 307 12.04 5.57 -5.53
N SER A 308 12.07 4.74 -6.58
CA SER A 308 11.39 3.44 -6.60
C SER A 308 11.81 2.53 -5.44
N ALA A 309 12.95 2.80 -4.81
CA ALA A 309 13.41 2.08 -3.61
C ALA A 309 12.49 2.33 -2.38
N ILE A 310 11.83 3.49 -2.31
CA ILE A 310 10.85 3.78 -1.24
C ILE A 310 9.62 2.89 -1.40
N THR A 311 9.07 2.80 -2.61
CA THR A 311 7.91 1.93 -2.87
C THR A 311 8.26 0.44 -2.75
N ALA A 312 9.49 0.05 -3.09
CA ALA A 312 9.97 -1.32 -2.91
C ALA A 312 10.10 -1.75 -1.43
N ALA A 313 10.23 -0.79 -0.51
CA ALA A 313 10.26 -1.04 0.93
C ALA A 313 8.86 -1.28 1.54
N ALA A 314 7.78 -1.10 0.76
CA ALA A 314 6.42 -1.29 1.22
C ALA A 314 5.90 -2.70 0.96
N ASP A 315 5.03 -3.17 1.83
CA ASP A 315 4.21 -4.37 1.61
C ASP A 315 2.94 -4.02 0.83
N ASN A 316 2.45 -2.78 1.01
CA ASN A 316 1.20 -2.29 0.47
C ASN A 316 1.30 -0.81 0.11
N LEU A 317 0.78 -0.43 -1.06
CA LEU A 317 0.75 0.93 -1.58
C LEU A 317 -0.71 1.38 -1.70
N VAL A 318 -1.03 2.54 -1.16
CA VAL A 318 -2.37 3.12 -1.20
C VAL A 318 -2.27 4.51 -1.83
N GLU A 319 -2.81 4.68 -3.02
CA GLU A 319 -2.91 5.97 -3.66
C GLU A 319 -4.29 6.57 -3.43
N MET A 320 -4.35 7.76 -2.82
CA MET A 320 -5.56 8.52 -2.67
C MET A 320 -5.66 9.57 -3.79
N ARG A 321 -6.61 9.41 -4.68
CA ARG A 321 -6.89 10.33 -5.78
C ARG A 321 -8.22 11.05 -5.56
N ARG A 322 -8.30 12.31 -5.98
CA ARG A 322 -9.60 12.97 -6.05
C ARG A 322 -10.38 12.41 -7.23
N PHE A 323 -11.55 11.88 -6.95
CA PHE A 323 -12.47 11.43 -7.97
C PHE A 323 -13.16 12.66 -8.57
N ARG A 324 -13.00 12.86 -9.87
CA ARG A 324 -13.61 13.97 -10.60
C ARG A 324 -15.00 13.51 -11.08
N SER A 325 -15.97 13.56 -10.23
CA SER A 325 -17.36 13.70 -10.60
C SER A 325 -17.83 15.03 -10.06
N ASP A 326 -18.88 15.58 -10.62
CA ASP A 326 -19.49 16.80 -10.14
C ASP A 326 -19.70 16.69 -8.63
N ASP A 327 -19.19 17.70 -7.88
CA ASP A 327 -19.31 17.74 -6.41
C ASP A 327 -20.82 17.90 -6.11
N GLU A 328 -21.54 16.80 -6.06
CA GLU A 328 -22.93 16.80 -5.62
C GLU A 328 -22.96 17.20 -4.15
N GLU A 329 -23.64 18.29 -3.86
CA GLU A 329 -24.04 18.73 -2.50
C GLU A 329 -22.92 18.86 -1.45
N GLY A 330 -21.72 19.31 -1.84
CA GLY A 330 -20.65 19.59 -0.87
C GLY A 330 -19.88 18.35 -0.38
N VAL A 331 -20.08 17.20 -1.00
CA VAL A 331 -19.31 15.97 -0.78
C VAL A 331 -18.16 15.88 -1.78
N LYS A 332 -16.93 15.82 -1.27
CA LYS A 332 -15.76 15.56 -2.10
C LYS A 332 -15.51 14.08 -2.18
N LYS A 333 -15.48 13.50 -3.38
CA LYS A 333 -15.24 12.08 -3.60
C LYS A 333 -13.76 11.78 -3.83
N TYR A 334 -13.30 10.63 -3.31
CA TYR A 334 -11.92 10.16 -3.39
C TYR A 334 -11.90 8.66 -3.68
N GLU A 335 -11.08 8.24 -4.63
CA GLU A 335 -10.77 6.83 -4.86
C GLU A 335 -9.49 6.43 -4.12
N LEU A 336 -9.48 5.22 -3.56
CA LEU A 336 -8.30 4.62 -2.95
C LEU A 336 -7.82 3.48 -3.83
N HIS A 337 -6.81 3.72 -4.63
CA HIS A 337 -6.18 2.69 -5.46
C HIS A 337 -5.13 1.96 -4.65
N VAL A 338 -5.31 0.64 -4.48
CA VAL A 338 -4.45 -0.20 -3.64
C VAL A 338 -3.67 -1.17 -4.51
N GLU A 339 -2.35 -1.17 -4.36
CA GLU A 339 -1.44 -2.13 -4.97
C GLU A 339 -0.58 -2.76 -3.86
N GLY A 340 -0.59 -4.07 -3.74
CA GLY A 340 0.14 -4.76 -2.68
C GLY A 340 0.37 -6.23 -2.98
N ARG A 341 0.95 -6.93 -2.01
CA ARG A 341 1.16 -8.38 -2.08
C ARG A 341 -0.13 -9.18 -1.89
N ALA A 342 -1.16 -8.57 -1.31
CA ALA A 342 -2.51 -9.12 -1.21
C ALA A 342 -3.43 -8.39 -2.19
N GLU A 343 -4.27 -9.15 -2.91
CA GLU A 343 -5.25 -8.56 -3.80
C GLU A 343 -6.35 -7.87 -2.99
N ALA A 344 -6.66 -6.62 -3.36
CA ALA A 344 -7.81 -5.92 -2.84
C ALA A 344 -9.04 -6.26 -3.70
N ASP A 345 -10.13 -6.69 -3.07
CA ASP A 345 -11.36 -7.10 -3.77
C ASP A 345 -12.01 -5.95 -4.57
N SER A 346 -11.77 -4.72 -4.16
CA SER A 346 -12.34 -3.54 -4.82
C SER A 346 -11.57 -2.26 -4.44
N THR A 347 -11.63 -1.26 -5.32
CA THR A 347 -11.16 0.10 -5.06
C THR A 347 -12.31 0.89 -4.41
N PRO A 348 -12.27 1.20 -3.09
CA PRO A 348 -13.35 1.93 -2.45
C PRO A 348 -13.42 3.38 -2.93
N LEU A 349 -14.64 3.88 -3.10
CA LEU A 349 -14.94 5.27 -3.35
C LEU A 349 -15.46 5.91 -2.05
N LEU A 350 -14.72 6.88 -1.53
CA LEU A 350 -15.03 7.56 -0.28
C LEU A 350 -15.51 8.98 -0.54
N GLY A 351 -16.51 9.43 0.20
CA GLY A 351 -16.96 10.81 0.23
C GLY A 351 -16.49 11.52 1.51
N PHE A 352 -16.05 12.77 1.42
CA PHE A 352 -15.87 13.64 2.56
C PHE A 352 -16.93 14.74 2.55
N SER A 353 -17.88 14.67 3.50
CA SER A 353 -18.92 15.68 3.69
C SER A 353 -18.34 16.90 4.43
N LYS A 354 -18.40 18.05 3.80
CA LYS A 354 -17.99 19.31 4.45
C LYS A 354 -18.99 19.76 5.53
N HIS A 355 -20.26 19.35 5.42
CA HIS A 355 -21.30 19.74 6.35
C HIS A 355 -21.19 18.99 7.69
N SER A 356 -21.04 17.64 7.64
CA SER A 356 -20.88 16.82 8.85
C SER A 356 -19.43 16.64 9.28
N ASN A 357 -18.45 17.04 8.45
CA ASN A 357 -17.02 16.78 8.63
C ASN A 357 -16.68 15.28 8.76
N GLU A 358 -17.45 14.43 8.07
CA GLU A 358 -17.36 12.97 8.15
C GLU A 358 -16.99 12.35 6.82
N TRP A 359 -16.37 11.18 6.91
CA TRP A 359 -16.13 10.29 5.78
C TRP A 359 -17.29 9.31 5.63
N ILE A 360 -17.78 9.17 4.41
CA ILE A 360 -18.91 8.32 4.06
C ILE A 360 -18.53 7.37 2.92
N SER A 361 -19.23 6.25 2.81
CA SER A 361 -19.12 5.37 1.64
C SER A 361 -19.84 5.97 0.44
N CYS A 362 -19.19 5.90 -0.72
CA CYS A 362 -19.79 6.18 -2.01
C CYS A 362 -19.76 4.93 -2.92
N GLY A 363 -19.68 3.73 -2.33
CA GLY A 363 -19.60 2.48 -3.07
C GLY A 363 -18.18 2.16 -3.56
N SER A 364 -18.10 1.55 -4.73
CA SER A 364 -16.81 1.27 -5.39
C SER A 364 -16.64 2.11 -6.65
N VAL A 365 -15.39 2.35 -7.03
CA VAL A 365 -15.05 3.05 -8.30
C VAL A 365 -15.63 2.31 -9.50
N ARG A 366 -15.68 0.98 -9.44
CA ARG A 366 -16.25 0.14 -10.51
C ARG A 366 -17.74 0.38 -10.68
N GLU A 367 -18.50 0.31 -9.58
CA GLU A 367 -19.95 0.55 -9.60
C GLU A 367 -20.28 1.94 -10.14
N HIS A 368 -19.55 2.95 -9.65
CA HIS A 368 -19.77 4.33 -10.10
C HIS A 368 -19.45 4.53 -11.58
N ARG A 369 -18.37 3.91 -12.10
CA ARG A 369 -18.05 3.96 -13.53
C ARG A 369 -19.07 3.20 -14.38
N GLU A 370 -19.56 2.05 -13.90
CA GLU A 370 -20.62 1.30 -14.57
C GLU A 370 -21.91 2.14 -14.65
N GLU A 371 -22.24 2.86 -13.59
CA GLU A 371 -23.40 3.76 -13.55
C GLU A 371 -23.22 4.95 -14.50
N GLN A 372 -22.08 5.62 -14.49
CA GLN A 372 -21.77 6.69 -15.45
C GLN A 372 -21.86 6.21 -16.91
N MET A 373 -21.30 5.04 -17.20
CA MET A 373 -21.41 4.48 -18.55
C MET A 373 -22.86 4.19 -18.95
N LYS A 374 -23.71 3.79 -18.01
CA LYS A 374 -25.16 3.61 -18.27
C LYS A 374 -25.85 4.94 -18.51
N ASP A 375 -25.52 5.97 -17.72
CA ASP A 375 -26.03 7.34 -17.95
C ASP A 375 -25.65 7.87 -19.34
N GLU A 376 -24.37 7.79 -19.71
CA GLU A 376 -23.90 8.21 -21.04
C GLU A 376 -24.60 7.47 -22.18
N ARG A 377 -24.85 6.17 -22.01
CA ARG A 377 -25.57 5.34 -22.98
C ARG A 377 -27.05 5.77 -23.11
N TYR A 378 -27.67 6.11 -22.00
CA TYR A 378 -29.04 6.61 -21.97
C TYR A 378 -29.13 7.99 -22.63
N ASP A 379 -28.24 8.91 -22.30
CA ASP A 379 -28.22 10.29 -22.84
C ASP A 379 -27.88 10.32 -24.33
N ALA A 380 -27.19 9.30 -24.85
CA ALA A 380 -26.91 9.13 -26.27
C ALA A 380 -28.08 8.59 -27.08
N LEU A 381 -29.22 8.25 -26.45
CA LEU A 381 -30.42 7.76 -27.17
C LEU A 381 -31.06 8.86 -27.99
N THR A 382 -31.44 8.53 -29.23
CA THR A 382 -32.23 9.42 -30.06
C THR A 382 -33.68 9.52 -29.54
N LYS A 383 -34.36 10.60 -29.84
CA LYS A 383 -35.78 10.77 -29.49
C LYS A 383 -36.64 9.58 -29.90
N ALA A 384 -36.41 9.01 -31.09
CA ALA A 384 -37.13 7.84 -31.57
C ALA A 384 -36.82 6.55 -30.77
N GLN A 385 -35.60 6.41 -30.27
CA GLN A 385 -35.21 5.29 -29.36
C GLN A 385 -35.80 5.46 -27.96
N LEU A 386 -35.88 6.71 -27.47
CA LEU A 386 -36.53 7.02 -26.19
C LEU A 386 -38.03 6.67 -26.22
N VAL A 387 -38.76 6.89 -27.36
CA VAL A 387 -40.17 6.48 -27.51
C VAL A 387 -40.31 4.95 -27.36
N VAL A 388 -39.38 4.16 -27.91
CA VAL A 388 -39.41 2.70 -27.77
C VAL A 388 -39.10 2.29 -26.34
N LEU A 389 -38.14 2.94 -25.68
CA LEU A 389 -37.81 2.70 -24.30
C LEU A 389 -38.96 3.06 -23.36
N ASP A 390 -39.64 4.22 -23.59
CA ASP A 390 -40.80 4.65 -22.81
C ASP A 390 -41.93 3.62 -22.86
N ALA A 391 -42.26 3.10 -24.04
CA ALA A 391 -43.25 2.04 -24.16
C ALA A 391 -42.87 0.75 -23.41
N LEU A 392 -41.59 0.37 -23.44
CA LEU A 392 -41.09 -0.77 -22.65
C LEU A 392 -41.15 -0.51 -21.15
N VAL A 393 -40.79 0.69 -20.69
CA VAL A 393 -40.85 1.09 -19.28
C VAL A 393 -42.26 1.03 -18.76
N ARG A 394 -43.23 1.63 -19.50
CA ARG A 394 -44.68 1.59 -19.13
C ARG A 394 -45.19 0.17 -19.02
N ALA A 395 -44.89 -0.68 -20.00
CA ALA A 395 -45.31 -2.08 -19.96
C ALA A 395 -44.68 -2.84 -18.78
N THR A 396 -43.43 -2.53 -18.48
CA THR A 396 -42.70 -3.16 -17.35
C THR A 396 -43.29 -2.74 -16.00
N VAL A 397 -43.60 -1.45 -15.81
CA VAL A 397 -44.08 -0.88 -14.54
C VAL A 397 -45.60 -1.13 -14.37
N ASP A 398 -46.40 -0.73 -15.36
CA ASP A 398 -47.85 -0.69 -15.21
C ASP A 398 -48.49 -2.07 -15.37
N GLU A 399 -48.00 -2.82 -16.37
CA GLU A 399 -48.62 -4.08 -16.75
C GLU A 399 -47.83 -5.30 -16.23
N LYS A 400 -46.63 -5.07 -15.67
CA LYS A 400 -45.69 -6.13 -15.16
C LYS A 400 -45.45 -7.24 -16.17
N LYS A 401 -45.53 -6.93 -17.47
CA LYS A 401 -45.39 -7.90 -18.56
C LYS A 401 -44.35 -7.45 -19.57
N GLY A 402 -43.77 -8.41 -20.27
CA GLY A 402 -42.97 -8.12 -21.45
C GLY A 402 -43.83 -7.91 -22.69
N LEU A 403 -43.34 -7.08 -23.61
CA LEU A 403 -43.96 -6.88 -24.93
C LEU A 403 -43.16 -7.56 -26.03
N SER A 404 -43.82 -8.16 -27.00
CA SER A 404 -43.19 -8.58 -28.24
C SER A 404 -42.88 -7.37 -29.13
N VAL A 405 -41.98 -7.51 -30.10
CA VAL A 405 -41.68 -6.43 -31.07
C VAL A 405 -42.94 -5.97 -31.81
N ALA A 406 -43.85 -6.89 -32.12
CA ALA A 406 -45.08 -6.54 -32.83
C ALA A 406 -46.01 -5.67 -31.96
N GLU A 407 -46.25 -6.10 -30.72
CA GLU A 407 -47.09 -5.35 -29.76
C GLU A 407 -46.49 -3.99 -29.43
N LEU A 408 -45.17 -3.94 -29.25
CA LEU A 408 -44.48 -2.68 -29.01
C LEU A 408 -44.59 -1.70 -30.17
N ALA A 409 -44.44 -2.21 -31.39
CA ALA A 409 -44.63 -1.41 -32.59
C ALA A 409 -46.08 -0.93 -32.77
N ASP A 410 -47.05 -1.81 -32.51
CA ASP A 410 -48.47 -1.47 -32.59
C ASP A 410 -48.88 -0.47 -31.48
N GLN A 411 -48.29 -0.57 -30.29
CA GLN A 411 -48.50 0.39 -29.19
C GLN A 411 -47.96 1.81 -29.53
N ILE A 412 -46.83 1.89 -30.25
CA ILE A 412 -46.19 3.16 -30.61
C ILE A 412 -46.84 3.80 -31.82
N HIS A 413 -47.27 3.02 -32.83
CA HIS A 413 -47.69 3.50 -34.12
C HIS A 413 -49.15 3.20 -34.47
N GLY A 414 -49.92 2.53 -33.59
CA GLY A 414 -51.22 1.99 -33.92
C GLY A 414 -51.05 0.68 -34.72
N GLU A 415 -51.70 0.54 -35.89
CA GLU A 415 -51.44 -0.60 -36.77
C GLU A 415 -50.08 -0.43 -37.47
N ALA A 416 -49.01 -0.95 -36.87
CA ALA A 416 -47.64 -0.74 -37.36
C ALA A 416 -47.39 -1.47 -38.68
N SER A 417 -46.87 -0.74 -39.65
CA SER A 417 -46.38 -1.28 -40.92
C SER A 417 -45.13 -2.17 -40.75
N LYS A 418 -44.84 -3.00 -41.77
CA LYS A 418 -43.66 -3.86 -41.75
C LYS A 418 -42.33 -3.10 -41.54
N PRO A 419 -42.08 -1.93 -42.18
CA PRO A 419 -40.88 -1.12 -41.89
C PRO A 419 -40.80 -0.63 -40.44
N GLN A 420 -41.91 -0.23 -39.82
CA GLN A 420 -41.95 0.21 -38.41
C GLN A 420 -41.66 -0.94 -37.46
N LYS A 421 -42.17 -2.14 -37.70
CA LYS A 421 -41.82 -3.36 -36.93
C LYS A 421 -40.34 -3.71 -37.03
N VAL A 422 -39.74 -3.54 -38.22
CA VAL A 422 -38.27 -3.74 -38.40
C VAL A 422 -37.47 -2.68 -37.63
N TYR A 423 -37.90 -1.42 -37.66
CA TYR A 423 -37.25 -0.35 -36.89
C TYR A 423 -37.30 -0.63 -35.40
N VAL A 424 -38.48 -0.94 -34.85
CA VAL A 424 -38.62 -1.28 -33.41
C VAL A 424 -37.78 -2.48 -33.05
N SER A 425 -37.74 -3.51 -33.89
CA SER A 425 -36.87 -4.69 -33.65
C SER A 425 -35.39 -4.33 -33.55
N LYS A 426 -34.88 -3.48 -34.44
CA LYS A 426 -33.48 -3.01 -34.39
C LYS A 426 -33.24 -2.15 -33.16
N THR A 427 -34.18 -1.30 -32.77
CA THR A 427 -34.07 -0.46 -31.57
C THR A 427 -34.08 -1.30 -30.31
N VAL A 428 -34.98 -2.28 -30.18
CA VAL A 428 -35.00 -3.20 -29.04
C VAL A 428 -33.64 -3.94 -28.90
N LYS A 429 -33.10 -4.43 -30.02
CA LYS A 429 -31.78 -5.05 -30.02
C LYS A 429 -30.71 -4.06 -29.53
N ARG A 430 -30.74 -2.81 -30.02
CA ARG A 430 -29.82 -1.77 -29.57
C ARG A 430 -29.97 -1.46 -28.08
N LEU A 431 -31.17 -1.41 -27.53
CA LEU A 431 -31.44 -1.20 -26.10
C LEU A 431 -30.92 -2.36 -25.26
N ILE A 432 -30.97 -3.59 -25.78
CA ILE A 432 -30.35 -4.77 -25.11
C ILE A 432 -28.83 -4.65 -25.12
N ASP A 433 -28.21 -4.29 -26.24
CA ASP A 433 -26.75 -4.08 -26.35
C ASP A 433 -26.25 -2.97 -25.41
N LEU A 434 -27.12 -2.01 -25.06
CA LEU A 434 -26.85 -0.93 -24.11
C LEU A 434 -27.21 -1.26 -22.66
N ASP A 435 -27.68 -2.47 -22.37
CA ASP A 435 -28.16 -2.91 -21.07
C ASP A 435 -29.35 -2.10 -20.50
N LEU A 436 -30.20 -1.59 -21.40
CA LEU A 436 -31.40 -0.85 -21.04
C LEU A 436 -32.67 -1.70 -21.15
N ALA A 437 -32.63 -2.81 -21.85
CA ALA A 437 -33.71 -3.78 -21.99
C ALA A 437 -33.15 -5.21 -21.96
N TYR A 438 -34.03 -6.17 -21.69
CA TYR A 438 -33.67 -7.59 -21.69
C TYR A 438 -34.82 -8.47 -22.21
N PRO A 439 -34.50 -9.65 -22.79
CA PRO A 439 -35.51 -10.62 -23.15
C PRO A 439 -36.06 -11.32 -21.91
N ASN A 440 -37.36 -11.35 -21.75
CA ASN A 440 -38.01 -12.07 -20.66
C ASN A 440 -39.04 -13.10 -21.21
N PRO A 441 -38.58 -14.28 -21.62
CA PRO A 441 -39.45 -15.30 -22.21
C PRO A 441 -40.47 -15.87 -21.22
N GLY A 442 -40.25 -15.70 -19.90
CA GLY A 442 -41.16 -16.16 -18.85
C GLY A 442 -42.26 -15.16 -18.47
N SER A 443 -42.28 -13.94 -19.03
CA SER A 443 -43.23 -12.91 -18.61
C SER A 443 -44.71 -13.25 -18.95
N ARG A 444 -44.91 -14.08 -19.92
CA ARG A 444 -46.23 -14.66 -20.28
C ARG A 444 -46.09 -15.85 -21.25
N LYS A 445 -47.15 -16.68 -21.38
CA LYS A 445 -47.17 -17.76 -22.37
C LYS A 445 -47.14 -17.18 -23.79
N ALA A 446 -46.14 -17.53 -24.57
CA ALA A 446 -46.00 -17.14 -25.93
C ALA A 446 -47.08 -17.82 -26.80
N PRO A 447 -47.84 -17.11 -27.62
CA PRO A 447 -48.83 -17.70 -28.56
C PRO A 447 -48.15 -18.48 -29.69
N ARG A 448 -46.87 -18.26 -29.95
CA ARG A 448 -46.06 -18.97 -30.95
C ARG A 448 -44.72 -19.41 -30.36
N HIS A 449 -44.19 -20.55 -30.77
CA HIS A 449 -43.04 -21.23 -30.19
C HIS A 449 -41.71 -20.42 -30.13
N ASN A 450 -41.60 -19.30 -30.88
CA ASN A 450 -40.35 -18.48 -30.98
C ASN A 450 -40.65 -16.98 -30.75
N GLN A 451 -41.66 -16.64 -29.96
CA GLN A 451 -41.95 -15.23 -29.68
C GLN A 451 -41.20 -14.78 -28.43
N ASN A 452 -40.27 -13.85 -28.60
CA ASN A 452 -39.57 -13.23 -27.48
C ASN A 452 -40.35 -12.01 -26.96
N PHE A 453 -40.41 -11.91 -25.64
CA PHE A 453 -40.92 -10.74 -24.94
C PHE A 453 -39.74 -9.97 -24.30
N TYR A 454 -39.88 -8.66 -24.27
CA TYR A 454 -38.82 -7.76 -23.78
C TYR A 454 -39.35 -6.87 -22.67
N GLN A 455 -38.47 -6.53 -21.71
CA GLN A 455 -38.76 -5.61 -20.62
C GLN A 455 -37.61 -4.62 -20.50
N ALA A 456 -37.88 -3.45 -19.91
CA ALA A 456 -36.86 -2.50 -19.52
C ALA A 456 -36.12 -3.02 -18.26
N THR A 457 -34.84 -2.73 -18.17
CA THR A 457 -34.05 -3.05 -16.94
C THR A 457 -34.50 -2.15 -15.78
N GLY A 458 -34.34 -2.61 -14.53
CA GLY A 458 -34.70 -1.82 -13.36
C GLY A 458 -34.03 -0.45 -13.33
N TRP A 459 -32.76 -0.39 -13.77
CA TRP A 459 -32.02 0.86 -13.88
C TRP A 459 -32.66 1.81 -14.94
N ALA A 460 -32.98 1.30 -16.12
CA ALA A 460 -33.63 2.09 -17.18
C ALA A 460 -35.00 2.61 -16.76
N VAL A 461 -35.76 1.83 -15.99
CA VAL A 461 -37.05 2.25 -15.41
C VAL A 461 -36.84 3.43 -14.46
N ALA A 462 -35.91 3.31 -13.50
CA ALA A 462 -35.64 4.37 -12.52
C ALA A 462 -35.15 5.65 -13.20
N LYS A 463 -34.19 5.54 -14.13
CA LYS A 463 -33.64 6.70 -14.86
C LYS A 463 -34.68 7.39 -15.71
N HIS A 464 -35.53 6.65 -16.43
CA HIS A 464 -36.54 7.21 -17.32
C HIS A 464 -37.67 7.91 -16.57
N GLN A 465 -38.04 7.40 -15.37
CA GLN A 465 -39.05 8.04 -14.52
C GLN A 465 -38.59 9.37 -13.91
N ILE A 466 -37.25 9.55 -13.69
CA ILE A 466 -36.69 10.82 -13.21
C ILE A 466 -36.63 11.87 -14.35
N ALA A 467 -36.48 11.41 -15.60
CA ALA A 467 -36.32 12.28 -16.78
C ALA A 467 -37.64 12.81 -17.33
N LEU A 468 -38.79 12.28 -16.90
CA LEU A 468 -40.16 12.73 -17.23
C LEU A 468 -40.68 13.72 -16.20
#